data_c2f4cbaaed8fdfcc47b88670d68861d0
#
_entry.id   c2f4cbaaed8fdfcc47b88670d68861d0
#
_cell.length_a   1.000
_cell.length_b   1.000
_cell.length_c   1.000
_cell.angle_alpha   90.00
_cell.angle_beta   90.00
_cell.angle_gamma   90.00
#
_symmetry.space_group_name_H-M   'P 1'
#
loop_
_entity.id
_entity.type
_entity.pdbx_description
1 polymer ?
#
loop_
_entity_poly.entity_id
_entity_poly.type
_entity_poly.pdbx_seq_one_letter_code
_entity_poly.pdbx_strand_id
1 'polypeptide(L)'
;MRYLLMFVVMMLMQSSFNVCDAKKKQNVVVDTLQMLSNKGDSCVEAFDYFHASLYYKQAYDFKQSVAVTRKLANAYRKMGRNKDCAALLETVPSDSLTYTDFRSLYFAYHNLDNKLKFLFYGNRATAVNPYDNEIVVSMATYYNDSNSPQMAADICKQYLTGDSTNMLVLRQYGYACYLTGKYKEAFDIYKKLESNGFDNYESTFVMGISLEMIEQYDSAYNYMLRAATHKNFKDYISLHHLGTLCLQLGMNDEASCYLTLAINSLIPDSTLLATLHKEKAEAYFNKQNYAEAAREFEQSAKLSPDNAITYYNIAQMYAAIGDRKKEKANYTLFLQKADTLKDTEENKEMIKKVKELLRK
;
A
#
# COMPACT_ATOMS: atom_id res chain seq x y z
N MET A 1 -3.98 -25.01 84.54
CA MET A 1 -4.50 -25.69 83.34
C MET A 1 -5.86 -25.15 82.87
N ARG A 2 -6.89 -24.93 83.64
CA ARG A 2 -8.20 -24.41 83.18
C ARG A 2 -8.17 -23.05 82.52
N TYR A 3 -7.35 -22.10 82.95
CA TYR A 3 -7.26 -20.77 82.38
C TYR A 3 -6.50 -20.75 81.03
N LEU A 4 -5.53 -21.65 80.83
CA LEU A 4 -4.80 -21.79 79.55
C LEU A 4 -5.71 -22.37 78.46
N LEU A 5 -6.58 -23.34 78.87
CA LEU A 5 -7.55 -23.93 77.95
C LEU A 5 -8.62 -22.90 77.51
N MET A 6 -9.09 -22.06 78.47
CA MET A 6 -10.01 -20.95 78.12
C MET A 6 -9.43 -19.91 77.20
N PHE A 7 -8.15 -19.56 77.34
CA PHE A 7 -7.45 -18.62 76.50
C PHE A 7 -7.25 -19.16 75.06
N VAL A 8 -6.89 -20.46 74.96
CA VAL A 8 -6.76 -21.13 73.65
C VAL A 8 -8.10 -21.24 72.94
N VAL A 9 -9.19 -21.54 73.67
CA VAL A 9 -10.56 -21.59 73.11
C VAL A 9 -11.02 -20.19 72.65
N MET A 10 -10.72 -19.12 73.40
CA MET A 10 -11.01 -17.75 72.99
C MET A 10 -10.23 -17.32 71.75
N MET A 11 -8.93 -17.66 71.63
CA MET A 11 -8.16 -17.40 70.45
C MET A 11 -8.68 -18.17 69.22
N LEU A 12 -9.09 -19.43 69.39
CA LEU A 12 -9.68 -20.23 68.34
C LEU A 12 -11.06 -19.68 67.87
N MET A 13 -11.87 -19.20 68.82
CA MET A 13 -13.14 -18.55 68.52
C MET A 13 -12.96 -17.20 67.84
N GLN A 14 -11.97 -16.37 68.21
CA GLN A 14 -11.66 -15.12 67.55
C GLN A 14 -11.11 -15.37 66.16
N SER A 15 -10.26 -16.38 65.94
CA SER A 15 -9.77 -16.74 64.62
C SER A 15 -10.87 -17.26 63.68
N SER A 16 -11.81 -18.06 64.20
CA SER A 16 -12.98 -18.55 63.47
C SER A 16 -13.96 -17.43 63.10
N PHE A 17 -14.17 -16.45 64.00
CA PHE A 17 -15.01 -15.28 63.78
C PHE A 17 -14.39 -14.39 62.67
N ASN A 18 -13.07 -14.12 62.72
CA ASN A 18 -12.36 -13.37 61.70
C ASN A 18 -12.37 -14.05 60.30
N VAL A 19 -12.28 -15.38 60.25
CA VAL A 19 -12.38 -16.17 59.03
C VAL A 19 -13.80 -16.13 58.45
N CYS A 20 -14.83 -16.18 59.32
CA CYS A 20 -16.23 -16.12 58.89
C CYS A 20 -16.59 -14.73 58.35
N ASP A 21 -16.14 -13.64 58.98
CA ASP A 21 -16.31 -12.26 58.49
C ASP A 21 -15.53 -11.99 57.18
N ALA A 22 -14.33 -12.52 57.05
CA ALA A 22 -13.55 -12.43 55.82
C ALA A 22 -14.24 -13.14 54.64
N LYS A 23 -14.77 -14.39 54.90
CA LYS A 23 -15.57 -15.11 53.88
C LYS A 23 -16.85 -14.37 53.51
N LYS A 24 -17.54 -13.76 54.44
CA LYS A 24 -18.78 -13.01 54.23
C LYS A 24 -18.49 -11.74 53.39
N LYS A 25 -17.43 -11.01 53.71
CA LYS A 25 -16.95 -9.86 52.89
C LYS A 25 -16.54 -10.28 51.49
N GLN A 26 -15.86 -11.41 51.37
CA GLN A 26 -15.43 -11.92 50.06
C GLN A 26 -16.62 -12.33 49.17
N ASN A 27 -17.65 -12.96 49.74
CA ASN A 27 -18.87 -13.32 49.02
C ASN A 27 -19.63 -12.06 48.53
N VAL A 28 -19.79 -11.02 49.39
CA VAL A 28 -20.43 -9.76 49.01
C VAL A 28 -19.68 -9.07 47.86
N VAL A 29 -18.33 -9.13 47.87
CA VAL A 29 -17.51 -8.58 46.79
C VAL A 29 -17.72 -9.35 45.50
N VAL A 30 -17.77 -10.67 45.51
CA VAL A 30 -18.01 -11.52 44.35
C VAL A 30 -19.40 -11.27 43.76
N ASP A 31 -20.43 -11.22 44.63
CA ASP A 31 -21.82 -10.98 44.21
C ASP A 31 -21.99 -9.60 43.55
N THR A 32 -21.38 -8.56 44.12
CA THR A 32 -21.44 -7.20 43.53
C THR A 32 -20.76 -7.11 42.18
N LEU A 33 -19.56 -7.71 42.02
CA LEU A 33 -18.86 -7.81 40.75
C LEU A 33 -19.66 -8.52 39.67
N GLN A 34 -20.25 -9.67 40.05
CA GLN A 34 -21.07 -10.46 39.15
C GLN A 34 -22.31 -9.70 38.71
N MET A 35 -22.99 -9.02 39.66
CA MET A 35 -24.18 -8.21 39.37
C MET A 35 -23.85 -7.07 38.39
N LEU A 36 -22.75 -6.33 38.59
CA LEU A 36 -22.33 -5.24 37.69
C LEU A 36 -21.93 -5.78 36.33
N SER A 37 -21.18 -6.90 36.28
CA SER A 37 -20.80 -7.56 35.04
C SER A 37 -22.04 -8.01 34.26
N ASN A 38 -23.01 -8.65 34.91
CA ASN A 38 -24.23 -9.11 34.24
C ASN A 38 -25.06 -7.94 33.67
N LYS A 39 -25.18 -6.81 34.41
CA LYS A 39 -25.82 -5.60 33.88
C LYS A 39 -25.12 -5.07 32.65
N GLY A 40 -23.79 -5.04 32.67
CA GLY A 40 -23.00 -4.66 31.51
C GLY A 40 -23.19 -5.61 30.32
N ASP A 41 -23.21 -6.93 30.57
CA ASP A 41 -23.44 -7.96 29.56
C ASP A 41 -24.83 -7.79 28.89
N SER A 42 -25.88 -7.56 29.69
CA SER A 42 -27.22 -7.28 29.16
C SER A 42 -27.29 -6.03 28.32
N CYS A 43 -26.52 -4.98 28.65
CA CYS A 43 -26.41 -3.80 27.82
C CYS A 43 -25.67 -4.12 26.50
N VAL A 44 -24.62 -4.95 26.50
CA VAL A 44 -23.92 -5.40 25.31
C VAL A 44 -24.86 -6.21 24.39
N GLU A 45 -25.68 -7.08 24.93
CA GLU A 45 -26.69 -7.84 24.18
C GLU A 45 -27.72 -6.92 23.51
N ALA A 46 -28.02 -5.77 24.14
CA ALA A 46 -28.86 -4.72 23.59
C ALA A 46 -28.10 -3.72 22.70
N PHE A 47 -26.81 -3.96 22.39
CA PHE A 47 -25.91 -3.04 21.65
C PHE A 47 -25.72 -1.67 22.30
N ASP A 48 -26.08 -1.52 23.58
CA ASP A 48 -25.88 -0.30 24.36
C ASP A 48 -24.49 -0.30 25.04
N TYR A 49 -23.48 -0.06 24.23
CA TYR A 49 -22.09 -0.05 24.71
C TYR A 49 -21.77 1.10 25.66
N PHE A 50 -22.57 2.18 25.62
CA PHE A 50 -22.40 3.30 26.53
C PHE A 50 -22.74 2.87 27.97
N HIS A 51 -23.95 2.38 28.22
CA HIS A 51 -24.32 1.91 29.57
C HIS A 51 -23.53 0.68 30.00
N ALA A 52 -23.19 -0.21 29.04
CA ALA A 52 -22.27 -1.31 29.32
C ALA A 52 -20.94 -0.80 29.91
N SER A 53 -20.36 0.23 29.27
CA SER A 53 -19.11 0.82 29.76
C SER A 53 -19.22 1.41 31.18
N LEU A 54 -20.35 2.00 31.54
CA LEU A 54 -20.57 2.53 32.86
C LEU A 54 -20.61 1.41 33.94
N TYR A 55 -21.34 0.32 33.66
CA TYR A 55 -21.38 -0.82 34.58
C TYR A 55 -20.03 -1.52 34.70
N TYR A 56 -19.34 -1.75 33.58
CA TYR A 56 -18.00 -2.33 33.62
C TYR A 56 -16.96 -1.40 34.27
N LYS A 57 -17.10 -0.09 34.14
CA LYS A 57 -16.23 0.88 34.84
C LYS A 57 -16.46 0.80 36.37
N GLN A 58 -17.71 0.74 36.82
CA GLN A 58 -18.02 0.54 38.23
C GLN A 58 -17.43 -0.79 38.75
N ALA A 59 -17.56 -1.87 37.97
CA ALA A 59 -16.97 -3.16 38.32
C ALA A 59 -15.43 -3.08 38.39
N TYR A 60 -14.80 -2.39 37.45
CA TYR A 60 -13.34 -2.20 37.39
C TYR A 60 -12.84 -1.36 38.58
N ASP A 61 -13.55 -0.28 38.96
CA ASP A 61 -13.18 0.58 40.07
C ASP A 61 -13.37 -0.14 41.39
N PHE A 62 -14.38 -1.05 41.48
CA PHE A 62 -14.63 -1.85 42.66
C PHE A 62 -13.56 -2.93 42.87
N LYS A 63 -13.19 -3.66 41.81
CA LYS A 63 -12.10 -4.64 41.81
C LYS A 63 -11.54 -4.83 40.41
N GLN A 64 -10.30 -4.44 40.19
CA GLN A 64 -9.60 -4.71 38.96
C GLN A 64 -9.37 -6.21 38.77
N SER A 65 -9.77 -6.71 37.61
CA SER A 65 -9.48 -8.07 37.17
C SER A 65 -9.35 -8.10 35.67
N VAL A 66 -8.54 -9.02 35.11
CA VAL A 66 -8.35 -9.17 33.69
C VAL A 66 -9.66 -9.32 32.92
N ALA A 67 -10.62 -10.08 33.48
CA ALA A 67 -11.92 -10.28 32.85
C ALA A 67 -12.73 -8.99 32.73
N VAL A 68 -12.78 -8.17 33.77
CA VAL A 68 -13.51 -6.88 33.79
C VAL A 68 -12.78 -5.89 32.91
N THR A 69 -11.43 -5.85 32.92
CA THR A 69 -10.60 -5.01 32.04
C THR A 69 -10.93 -5.27 30.58
N ARG A 70 -11.01 -6.54 30.17
CA ARG A 70 -11.37 -6.94 28.79
C ARG A 70 -12.78 -6.50 28.39
N LYS A 71 -13.76 -6.69 29.27
CA LYS A 71 -15.16 -6.27 29.04
C LYS A 71 -15.24 -4.75 28.83
N LEU A 72 -14.60 -3.97 29.69
CA LEU A 72 -14.58 -2.52 29.63
C LEU A 72 -13.83 -2.04 28.36
N ALA A 73 -12.67 -2.61 28.07
CA ALA A 73 -11.89 -2.29 26.88
C ALA A 73 -12.67 -2.59 25.59
N ASN A 74 -13.41 -3.72 25.54
CA ASN A 74 -14.26 -4.05 24.40
C ASN A 74 -15.41 -3.04 24.23
N ALA A 75 -16.08 -2.63 25.33
CA ALA A 75 -17.10 -1.59 25.29
C ALA A 75 -16.53 -0.27 24.74
N TYR A 76 -15.36 0.16 25.22
CA TYR A 76 -14.68 1.35 24.70
C TYR A 76 -14.32 1.23 23.23
N ARG A 77 -13.82 0.06 22.79
CA ARG A 77 -13.53 -0.20 21.37
C ARG A 77 -14.78 -0.06 20.50
N LYS A 78 -15.89 -0.63 20.93
CA LYS A 78 -17.19 -0.53 20.22
C LYS A 78 -17.74 0.89 20.15
N MET A 79 -17.38 1.74 21.11
CA MET A 79 -17.69 3.18 21.12
C MET A 79 -16.68 4.04 20.34
N GLY A 80 -15.65 3.47 19.73
CA GLY A 80 -14.59 4.21 19.06
C GLY A 80 -13.58 4.88 20.01
N ARG A 81 -13.66 4.62 21.33
CA ARG A 81 -12.74 5.14 22.35
C ARG A 81 -11.42 4.37 22.34
N ASN A 82 -10.70 4.44 21.21
CA ASN A 82 -9.52 3.62 20.94
C ASN A 82 -8.39 3.86 21.96
N LYS A 83 -8.17 5.12 22.37
CA LYS A 83 -7.15 5.47 23.37
C LYS A 83 -7.41 4.79 24.72
N ASP A 84 -8.67 4.82 25.18
CA ASP A 84 -9.05 4.22 26.47
C ASP A 84 -9.01 2.70 26.41
N CYS A 85 -9.44 2.11 25.29
CA CYS A 85 -9.32 0.68 25.04
C CYS A 85 -7.86 0.22 25.10
N ALA A 86 -6.97 0.89 24.41
CA ALA A 86 -5.55 0.54 24.38
C ALA A 86 -4.91 0.70 25.77
N ALA A 87 -5.17 1.81 26.46
CA ALA A 87 -4.64 2.05 27.79
C ALA A 87 -5.06 0.97 28.81
N LEU A 88 -6.31 0.50 28.73
CA LEU A 88 -6.80 -0.58 29.59
C LEU A 88 -6.15 -1.92 29.28
N LEU A 89 -6.06 -2.30 28.01
CA LEU A 89 -5.49 -3.60 27.61
C LEU A 89 -3.98 -3.65 27.89
N GLU A 90 -3.28 -2.53 27.83
CA GLU A 90 -1.85 -2.45 28.21
C GLU A 90 -1.61 -2.62 29.71
N THR A 91 -2.64 -2.55 30.57
CA THR A 91 -2.52 -2.91 32.00
C THR A 91 -2.58 -4.43 32.25
N VAL A 92 -3.01 -5.21 31.25
CA VAL A 92 -3.05 -6.67 31.34
C VAL A 92 -1.62 -7.21 31.21
N PRO A 93 -1.18 -8.11 32.10
CA PRO A 93 0.14 -8.73 31.97
C PRO A 93 0.36 -9.35 30.61
N SER A 94 1.56 -9.16 30.05
CA SER A 94 1.88 -9.57 28.66
C SER A 94 1.65 -11.05 28.39
N ASP A 95 1.94 -11.90 29.37
CA ASP A 95 1.77 -13.37 29.30
C ASP A 95 0.30 -13.78 29.35
N SER A 96 -0.58 -12.87 29.80
CA SER A 96 -2.03 -13.09 29.89
C SER A 96 -2.78 -12.54 28.68
N LEU A 97 -2.11 -11.80 27.80
CA LEU A 97 -2.74 -11.27 26.59
C LEU A 97 -3.11 -12.40 25.63
N THR A 98 -4.35 -12.38 25.17
CA THR A 98 -4.90 -13.34 24.21
C THR A 98 -4.91 -12.77 22.79
N TYR A 99 -5.20 -13.63 21.82
CA TYR A 99 -5.42 -13.19 20.43
C TYR A 99 -6.44 -12.04 20.32
N THR A 100 -7.56 -12.11 21.05
CA THR A 100 -8.59 -11.06 21.03
C THR A 100 -8.09 -9.74 21.61
N ASP A 101 -7.18 -9.77 22.57
CA ASP A 101 -6.54 -8.58 23.11
C ASP A 101 -5.57 -7.97 22.09
N PHE A 102 -4.72 -8.80 21.47
CA PHE A 102 -3.83 -8.34 20.39
C PHE A 102 -4.60 -7.74 19.21
N ARG A 103 -5.70 -8.39 18.80
CA ARG A 103 -6.60 -7.89 17.77
C ARG A 103 -7.21 -6.53 18.13
N SER A 104 -7.65 -6.39 19.37
CA SER A 104 -8.23 -5.12 19.85
C SER A 104 -7.20 -4.01 19.94
N LEU A 105 -5.99 -4.30 20.41
CA LEU A 105 -4.87 -3.36 20.44
C LEU A 105 -4.42 -2.97 19.04
N TYR A 106 -4.37 -3.92 18.11
CA TYR A 106 -4.07 -3.66 16.70
C TYR A 106 -5.00 -2.61 16.12
N PHE A 107 -6.33 -2.84 16.17
CA PHE A 107 -7.29 -1.90 15.60
C PHE A 107 -7.35 -0.58 16.37
N ALA A 108 -7.17 -0.59 17.69
CA ALA A 108 -7.10 0.63 18.47
C ALA A 108 -5.93 1.52 18.02
N TYR A 109 -4.73 0.96 17.85
CA TYR A 109 -3.56 1.70 17.42
C TYR A 109 -3.55 2.01 15.93
N HIS A 110 -4.17 1.18 15.09
CA HIS A 110 -4.41 1.50 13.68
C HIS A 110 -5.28 2.76 13.55
N ASN A 111 -6.39 2.83 14.30
CA ASN A 111 -7.28 4.01 14.30
C ASN A 111 -6.65 5.25 14.95
N LEU A 112 -5.61 5.09 15.77
CA LEU A 112 -4.83 6.18 16.37
C LEU A 112 -3.62 6.59 15.51
N ASP A 113 -3.44 6.00 14.32
CA ASP A 113 -2.28 6.16 13.43
C ASP A 113 -0.92 5.94 14.13
N ASN A 114 -0.90 5.07 15.13
CA ASN A 114 0.35 4.70 15.80
C ASN A 114 1.01 3.50 15.12
N LYS A 115 1.82 3.80 14.08
CA LYS A 115 2.44 2.81 13.20
C LYS A 115 3.25 1.74 13.93
N LEU A 116 4.05 2.13 14.90
CA LEU A 116 4.91 1.19 15.65
C LEU A 116 4.07 0.20 16.46
N LYS A 117 3.05 0.69 17.17
CA LYS A 117 2.22 -0.15 18.03
C LYS A 117 1.26 -1.03 17.24
N PHE A 118 0.62 -0.53 16.18
CA PHE A 118 -0.27 -1.40 15.41
C PHE A 118 0.51 -2.52 14.70
N LEU A 119 1.69 -2.26 14.15
CA LEU A 119 2.53 -3.31 13.59
C LEU A 119 2.99 -4.33 14.65
N PHE A 120 3.38 -3.84 15.82
CA PHE A 120 3.77 -4.74 16.92
C PHE A 120 2.64 -5.69 17.31
N TYR A 121 1.43 -5.16 17.53
CA TYR A 121 0.28 -5.99 17.92
C TYR A 121 -0.29 -6.81 16.77
N GLY A 122 -0.22 -6.30 15.53
CA GLY A 122 -0.58 -7.05 14.33
C GLY A 122 0.27 -8.29 14.14
N ASN A 123 1.59 -8.17 14.27
CA ASN A 123 2.50 -9.31 14.22
C ASN A 123 2.24 -10.34 15.35
N ARG A 124 1.89 -9.88 16.54
CA ARG A 124 1.50 -10.76 17.64
C ARG A 124 0.16 -11.48 17.36
N ALA A 125 -0.81 -10.75 16.82
CA ALA A 125 -2.10 -11.33 16.47
C ALA A 125 -1.97 -12.38 15.34
N THR A 126 -1.23 -12.07 14.27
CA THR A 126 -1.03 -12.99 13.14
C THR A 126 -0.14 -14.19 13.49
N ALA A 127 0.78 -14.05 14.47
CA ALA A 127 1.54 -15.18 14.99
C ALA A 127 0.66 -16.20 15.73
N VAL A 128 -0.42 -15.73 16.40
CA VAL A 128 -1.39 -16.61 17.10
C VAL A 128 -2.47 -17.11 16.13
N ASN A 129 -2.99 -16.24 15.28
CA ASN A 129 -4.00 -16.59 14.29
C ASN A 129 -3.65 -15.95 12.93
N PRO A 130 -2.97 -16.68 12.04
CA PRO A 130 -2.60 -16.18 10.71
C PRO A 130 -3.78 -16.07 9.73
N TYR A 131 -4.97 -16.52 10.12
CA TYR A 131 -6.17 -16.57 9.27
C TYR A 131 -7.20 -15.47 9.58
N ASP A 132 -6.82 -14.41 10.29
CA ASP A 132 -7.64 -13.20 10.40
C ASP A 132 -7.45 -12.32 9.15
N ASN A 133 -8.42 -12.42 8.22
CA ASN A 133 -8.36 -11.69 6.96
C ASN A 133 -8.35 -10.17 7.14
N GLU A 134 -9.04 -9.62 8.15
CA GLU A 134 -9.07 -8.17 8.39
C GLU A 134 -7.68 -7.65 8.76
N ILE A 135 -6.97 -8.34 9.67
CA ILE A 135 -5.61 -7.96 10.05
C ILE A 135 -4.65 -8.16 8.87
N VAL A 136 -4.72 -9.32 8.21
CA VAL A 136 -3.81 -9.65 7.09
C VAL A 136 -3.97 -8.67 5.94
N VAL A 137 -5.20 -8.37 5.51
CA VAL A 137 -5.45 -7.39 4.43
C VAL A 137 -4.98 -6.01 4.84
N SER A 138 -5.28 -5.56 6.06
CA SER A 138 -4.88 -4.23 6.55
C SER A 138 -3.36 -4.10 6.66
N MET A 139 -2.65 -5.11 7.20
CA MET A 139 -1.19 -5.11 7.28
C MET A 139 -0.54 -5.20 5.91
N ALA A 140 -1.06 -6.04 5.01
CA ALA A 140 -0.54 -6.17 3.66
C ALA A 140 -0.71 -4.86 2.86
N THR A 141 -1.85 -4.18 3.00
CA THR A 141 -2.04 -2.84 2.42
C THR A 141 -0.98 -1.87 2.94
N TYR A 142 -0.79 -1.81 4.26
CA TYR A 142 0.23 -0.94 4.83
C TYR A 142 1.65 -1.26 4.32
N TYR A 143 2.02 -2.53 4.24
CA TYR A 143 3.35 -2.93 3.76
C TYR A 143 3.55 -2.61 2.27
N ASN A 144 2.53 -2.81 1.44
CA ASN A 144 2.56 -2.44 0.02
C ASN A 144 2.76 -0.92 -0.14
N ASP A 145 2.02 -0.12 0.62
CA ASP A 145 2.09 1.35 0.56
C ASP A 145 3.39 1.91 1.17
N SER A 146 4.00 1.18 2.11
CA SER A 146 5.24 1.57 2.81
C SER A 146 6.52 1.04 2.15
N ASN A 147 6.47 0.69 0.86
CA ASN A 147 7.60 0.15 0.10
C ASN A 147 8.24 -1.11 0.73
N SER A 148 7.41 -1.95 1.32
CA SER A 148 7.81 -3.23 1.93
C SER A 148 7.00 -4.41 1.39
N PRO A 149 6.84 -4.53 0.04
CA PRO A 149 5.91 -5.47 -0.57
C PRO A 149 6.28 -6.94 -0.32
N GLN A 150 7.53 -7.25 -0.01
CA GLN A 150 7.90 -8.62 0.36
C GLN A 150 7.23 -9.05 1.66
N MET A 151 7.11 -8.18 2.66
CA MET A 151 6.39 -8.47 3.90
C MET A 151 4.89 -8.65 3.67
N ALA A 152 4.31 -7.87 2.75
CA ALA A 152 2.93 -8.06 2.32
C ALA A 152 2.73 -9.43 1.65
N ALA A 153 3.64 -9.81 0.76
CA ALA A 153 3.60 -11.12 0.09
C ALA A 153 3.68 -12.27 1.09
N ASP A 154 4.58 -12.20 2.06
CA ASP A 154 4.82 -13.27 3.03
C ASP A 154 3.59 -13.50 3.94
N ILE A 155 2.98 -12.42 4.47
CA ILE A 155 1.80 -12.52 5.32
C ILE A 155 0.56 -13.02 4.54
N CYS A 156 0.37 -12.54 3.31
CA CYS A 156 -0.70 -13.02 2.44
C CYS A 156 -0.50 -14.49 2.06
N LYS A 157 0.72 -14.89 1.70
CA LYS A 157 1.04 -16.27 1.36
C LYS A 157 0.76 -17.22 2.52
N GLN A 158 1.11 -16.82 3.75
CA GLN A 158 0.80 -17.59 4.94
C GLN A 158 -0.72 -17.78 5.12
N TYR A 159 -1.51 -16.70 4.99
CA TYR A 159 -2.97 -16.79 5.05
C TYR A 159 -3.54 -17.75 3.99
N LEU A 160 -3.04 -17.63 2.75
CA LEU A 160 -3.54 -18.41 1.60
C LEU A 160 -3.27 -19.92 1.69
N THR A 161 -2.44 -20.36 2.65
CA THR A 161 -2.29 -21.80 2.95
C THR A 161 -3.54 -22.39 3.57
N GLY A 162 -4.34 -21.61 4.28
CA GLY A 162 -5.60 -22.04 4.91
C GLY A 162 -6.84 -21.72 4.07
N ASP A 163 -6.86 -20.55 3.43
CA ASP A 163 -7.95 -20.11 2.55
C ASP A 163 -7.38 -19.51 1.25
N SER A 164 -7.20 -20.34 0.25
CA SER A 164 -6.66 -19.97 -1.07
C SER A 164 -7.66 -19.21 -1.96
N THR A 165 -8.88 -18.95 -1.46
CA THR A 165 -9.97 -18.35 -2.26
C THR A 165 -10.32 -16.94 -1.83
N ASN A 166 -9.79 -16.43 -0.73
CA ASN A 166 -10.09 -15.11 -0.21
C ASN A 166 -9.62 -14.01 -1.18
N MET A 167 -10.59 -13.37 -1.83
CA MET A 167 -10.34 -12.40 -2.90
C MET A 167 -9.60 -11.14 -2.42
N LEU A 168 -9.86 -10.71 -1.18
CA LEU A 168 -9.20 -9.52 -0.60
C LEU A 168 -7.71 -9.79 -0.34
N VAL A 169 -7.40 -10.96 0.19
CA VAL A 169 -6.02 -11.36 0.44
C VAL A 169 -5.29 -11.64 -0.89
N LEU A 170 -5.95 -12.32 -1.84
CA LEU A 170 -5.40 -12.55 -3.19
C LEU A 170 -5.06 -11.23 -3.88
N ARG A 171 -5.91 -10.19 -3.76
CA ARG A 171 -5.64 -8.88 -4.34
C ARG A 171 -4.37 -8.26 -3.76
N GLN A 172 -4.22 -8.27 -2.42
CA GLN A 172 -3.02 -7.74 -1.77
C GLN A 172 -1.77 -8.55 -2.14
N TYR A 173 -1.89 -9.86 -2.24
CA TYR A 173 -0.80 -10.72 -2.66
C TYR A 173 -0.38 -10.47 -4.12
N GLY A 174 -1.35 -10.38 -5.04
CA GLY A 174 -1.10 -10.06 -6.45
C GLY A 174 -0.41 -8.69 -6.61
N TYR A 175 -0.84 -7.68 -5.84
CA TYR A 175 -0.21 -6.37 -5.86
C TYR A 175 1.22 -6.41 -5.28
N ALA A 176 1.44 -7.15 -4.20
CA ALA A 176 2.78 -7.39 -3.67
C ALA A 176 3.71 -8.12 -4.67
N CYS A 177 3.18 -9.09 -5.40
CA CYS A 177 3.91 -9.77 -6.49
C CYS A 177 4.29 -8.79 -7.60
N TYR A 178 3.38 -7.91 -8.02
CA TYR A 178 3.66 -6.84 -8.98
C TYR A 178 4.80 -5.92 -8.49
N LEU A 179 4.69 -5.40 -7.26
CA LEU A 179 5.70 -4.52 -6.68
C LEU A 179 7.07 -5.18 -6.46
N THR A 180 7.11 -6.51 -6.31
CA THR A 180 8.37 -7.28 -6.17
C THR A 180 8.92 -7.81 -7.50
N GLY A 181 8.33 -7.42 -8.64
CA GLY A 181 8.77 -7.83 -9.96
C GLY A 181 8.39 -9.25 -10.38
N LYS A 182 7.52 -9.93 -9.61
CA LYS A 182 6.99 -11.26 -9.93
C LYS A 182 5.79 -11.14 -10.89
N TYR A 183 6.02 -10.53 -12.04
CA TYR A 183 4.97 -10.10 -12.95
C TYR A 183 4.08 -11.23 -13.47
N LYS A 184 4.67 -12.40 -13.78
CA LYS A 184 3.88 -13.56 -14.21
C LYS A 184 2.92 -14.02 -13.12
N GLU A 185 3.39 -14.11 -11.87
CA GLU A 185 2.56 -14.51 -10.73
C GLU A 185 1.48 -13.45 -10.44
N ALA A 186 1.81 -12.16 -10.51
CA ALA A 186 0.86 -11.07 -10.38
C ALA A 186 -0.26 -11.18 -11.43
N PHE A 187 0.08 -11.38 -12.70
CA PHE A 187 -0.88 -11.55 -13.77
C PHE A 187 -1.81 -12.75 -13.51
N ASP A 188 -1.27 -13.91 -13.16
CA ASP A 188 -2.06 -15.14 -12.94
C ASP A 188 -3.04 -14.95 -11.76
N ILE A 189 -2.63 -14.25 -10.69
CA ILE A 189 -3.50 -13.92 -9.56
C ILE A 189 -4.61 -12.97 -9.99
N TYR A 190 -4.30 -11.87 -10.67
CA TYR A 190 -5.31 -10.91 -11.11
C TYR A 190 -6.24 -11.52 -12.18
N LYS A 191 -5.76 -12.45 -13.00
CA LYS A 191 -6.59 -13.22 -13.92
C LYS A 191 -7.61 -14.10 -13.19
N LYS A 192 -7.21 -14.72 -12.08
CA LYS A 192 -8.14 -15.43 -11.18
C LYS A 192 -9.15 -14.49 -10.54
N LEU A 193 -8.72 -13.29 -10.12
CA LEU A 193 -9.62 -12.26 -9.58
C LEU A 193 -10.63 -11.80 -10.63
N GLU A 194 -10.20 -11.55 -11.86
CA GLU A 194 -11.05 -11.17 -12.99
C GLU A 194 -12.14 -12.24 -13.27
N SER A 195 -11.78 -13.53 -13.28
CA SER A 195 -12.75 -14.62 -13.48
C SER A 195 -13.83 -14.70 -12.39
N ASN A 196 -13.60 -14.05 -11.24
CA ASN A 196 -14.57 -13.90 -10.15
C ASN A 196 -15.24 -12.52 -10.11
N GLY A 197 -15.17 -11.76 -11.21
CA GLY A 197 -15.87 -10.48 -11.36
C GLY A 197 -15.10 -9.26 -10.87
N PHE A 198 -13.84 -9.41 -10.51
CA PHE A 198 -13.00 -8.27 -10.11
C PHE A 198 -12.40 -7.61 -11.34
N ASP A 199 -13.20 -6.79 -12.03
CA ASP A 199 -12.82 -6.02 -13.21
C ASP A 199 -12.93 -4.53 -12.92
N ASN A 200 -11.77 -3.89 -12.67
CA ASN A 200 -11.67 -2.45 -12.43
C ASN A 200 -10.33 -1.92 -12.94
N TYR A 201 -10.13 -0.61 -12.77
CA TYR A 201 -8.89 0.06 -13.19
C TYR A 201 -7.63 -0.62 -12.61
N GLU A 202 -7.60 -0.87 -11.29
CA GLU A 202 -6.42 -1.45 -10.61
C GLU A 202 -6.05 -2.81 -11.21
N SER A 203 -7.05 -3.70 -11.37
CA SER A 203 -6.81 -5.05 -11.88
C SER A 203 -6.32 -5.04 -13.31
N THR A 204 -6.98 -4.28 -14.19
CA THR A 204 -6.60 -4.19 -15.61
C THR A 204 -5.26 -3.50 -15.80
N PHE A 205 -4.96 -2.48 -15.00
CA PHE A 205 -3.68 -1.77 -15.02
C PHE A 205 -2.52 -2.70 -14.58
N VAL A 206 -2.65 -3.39 -13.44
CA VAL A 206 -1.62 -4.31 -12.96
C VAL A 206 -1.39 -5.46 -13.94
N MET A 207 -2.47 -6.01 -14.53
CA MET A 207 -2.34 -7.03 -15.58
C MET A 207 -1.64 -6.49 -16.83
N GLY A 208 -1.99 -5.29 -17.27
CA GLY A 208 -1.36 -4.63 -18.42
C GLY A 208 0.14 -4.43 -18.21
N ILE A 209 0.55 -3.81 -17.10
CA ILE A 209 1.98 -3.62 -16.76
C ILE A 209 2.70 -4.97 -16.62
N SER A 210 2.07 -5.95 -15.93
CA SER A 210 2.68 -7.26 -15.73
C SER A 210 2.99 -7.96 -17.06
N LEU A 211 2.10 -7.87 -18.04
CA LEU A 211 2.29 -8.41 -19.38
C LEU A 211 3.33 -7.63 -20.18
N GLU A 212 3.37 -6.30 -20.07
CA GLU A 212 4.38 -5.45 -20.66
C GLU A 212 5.78 -5.84 -20.17
N MET A 213 5.94 -6.04 -18.85
CA MET A 213 7.21 -6.41 -18.23
C MET A 213 7.71 -7.83 -18.56
N ILE A 214 6.83 -8.69 -19.06
CA ILE A 214 7.19 -10.01 -19.60
C ILE A 214 7.10 -10.05 -21.14
N GLU A 215 7.12 -8.88 -21.78
CA GLU A 215 7.20 -8.68 -23.23
C GLU A 215 6.03 -9.27 -24.04
N GLN A 216 4.86 -9.45 -23.41
CA GLN A 216 3.63 -9.88 -24.09
C GLN A 216 2.81 -8.67 -24.53
N TYR A 217 3.36 -7.88 -25.46
CA TYR A 217 2.89 -6.54 -25.82
C TYR A 217 1.45 -6.49 -26.35
N ASP A 218 1.03 -7.44 -27.21
CA ASP A 218 -0.35 -7.50 -27.73
C ASP A 218 -1.38 -7.67 -26.61
N SER A 219 -1.08 -8.58 -25.67
CA SER A 219 -1.95 -8.80 -24.51
C SER A 219 -1.92 -7.62 -23.54
N ALA A 220 -0.73 -7.04 -23.31
CA ALA A 220 -0.54 -5.85 -22.47
C ALA A 220 -1.37 -4.66 -23.00
N TYR A 221 -1.35 -4.42 -24.31
CA TYR A 221 -2.13 -3.39 -24.97
C TYR A 221 -3.63 -3.53 -24.68
N ASN A 222 -4.18 -4.74 -24.82
CA ASN A 222 -5.60 -4.99 -24.56
C ASN A 222 -6.00 -4.70 -23.11
N TYR A 223 -5.18 -5.10 -22.13
CA TYR A 223 -5.46 -4.81 -20.72
C TYR A 223 -5.26 -3.33 -20.39
N MET A 224 -4.24 -2.68 -20.96
CA MET A 224 -4.00 -1.27 -20.74
C MET A 224 -5.09 -0.40 -21.39
N LEU A 225 -5.64 -0.81 -22.55
CA LEU A 225 -6.78 -0.15 -23.18
C LEU A 225 -8.03 -0.22 -22.28
N ARG A 226 -8.29 -1.38 -21.66
CA ARG A 226 -9.36 -1.50 -20.66
C ARG A 226 -9.11 -0.60 -19.44
N ALA A 227 -7.87 -0.52 -18.94
CA ALA A 227 -7.52 0.37 -17.84
C ALA A 227 -7.79 1.84 -18.21
N ALA A 228 -7.35 2.29 -19.38
CA ALA A 228 -7.64 3.64 -19.87
C ALA A 228 -9.16 3.90 -20.01
N THR A 229 -9.92 2.89 -20.45
CA THR A 229 -11.39 2.97 -20.55
C THR A 229 -12.04 3.17 -19.19
N HIS A 230 -11.61 2.47 -18.14
CA HIS A 230 -12.11 2.66 -16.77
C HIS A 230 -11.90 4.10 -16.26
N LYS A 231 -10.90 4.82 -16.79
CA LYS A 231 -10.61 6.23 -16.48
C LYS A 231 -11.10 7.21 -17.55
N ASN A 232 -11.93 6.75 -18.48
CA ASN A 232 -12.43 7.55 -19.60
C ASN A 232 -11.30 8.26 -20.39
N PHE A 233 -10.17 7.61 -20.56
CA PHE A 233 -8.98 8.14 -21.24
C PHE A 233 -8.47 9.48 -20.66
N LYS A 234 -8.58 9.65 -19.33
CA LYS A 234 -8.10 10.85 -18.61
C LYS A 234 -6.90 10.58 -17.71
N ASP A 235 -6.49 9.34 -17.56
CA ASP A 235 -5.34 8.95 -16.75
C ASP A 235 -4.08 8.94 -17.63
N TYR A 236 -3.17 9.87 -17.37
CA TYR A 236 -1.96 10.01 -18.16
C TYR A 236 -1.06 8.77 -18.11
N ILE A 237 -1.06 8.02 -16.98
CA ILE A 237 -0.21 6.83 -16.82
C ILE A 237 -0.64 5.74 -17.80
N SER A 238 -1.91 5.40 -17.83
CA SER A 238 -2.44 4.40 -18.77
C SER A 238 -2.27 4.84 -20.23
N LEU A 239 -2.45 6.13 -20.52
CA LEU A 239 -2.27 6.68 -21.86
C LEU A 239 -0.80 6.65 -22.31
N HIS A 240 0.13 6.91 -21.40
CA HIS A 240 1.56 6.80 -21.67
C HIS A 240 1.94 5.34 -21.99
N HIS A 241 1.54 4.38 -21.14
CA HIS A 241 1.79 2.96 -21.42
C HIS A 241 1.14 2.48 -22.72
N LEU A 242 -0.06 2.96 -23.08
CA LEU A 242 -0.65 2.68 -24.39
C LEU A 242 0.21 3.22 -25.52
N GLY A 243 0.69 4.45 -25.38
CA GLY A 243 1.59 5.05 -26.38
C GLY A 243 2.88 4.25 -26.57
N THR A 244 3.53 3.85 -25.49
CA THR A 244 4.76 3.04 -25.55
C THR A 244 4.51 1.65 -26.09
N LEU A 245 3.42 0.98 -25.70
CA LEU A 245 3.03 -0.32 -26.24
C LEU A 245 2.74 -0.24 -27.75
N CYS A 246 2.06 0.82 -28.21
CA CYS A 246 1.84 1.06 -29.64
C CYS A 246 3.16 1.23 -30.41
N LEU A 247 4.17 1.93 -29.82
CA LEU A 247 5.51 2.02 -30.44
C LEU A 247 6.16 0.64 -30.56
N GLN A 248 6.08 -0.20 -29.54
CA GLN A 248 6.63 -1.57 -29.57
C GLN A 248 5.94 -2.45 -30.62
N LEU A 249 4.63 -2.23 -30.83
CA LEU A 249 3.83 -2.96 -31.80
C LEU A 249 3.88 -2.36 -33.22
N GLY A 250 4.61 -1.25 -33.43
CA GLY A 250 4.69 -0.56 -34.72
C GLY A 250 3.42 0.23 -35.10
N MET A 251 2.49 0.44 -34.15
CA MET A 251 1.23 1.17 -34.32
C MET A 251 1.47 2.67 -34.11
N ASN A 252 2.20 3.31 -35.03
CA ASN A 252 2.73 4.66 -34.81
C ASN A 252 1.66 5.76 -34.82
N ASP A 253 0.53 5.57 -35.49
CA ASP A 253 -0.59 6.53 -35.51
C ASP A 253 -1.29 6.54 -34.15
N GLU A 254 -1.60 5.36 -33.62
CA GLU A 254 -2.19 5.18 -32.29
C GLU A 254 -1.23 5.66 -31.20
N ALA A 255 0.06 5.37 -31.32
CA ALA A 255 1.09 5.88 -30.41
C ALA A 255 1.05 7.40 -30.32
N SER A 256 1.08 8.10 -31.46
CA SER A 256 0.98 9.56 -31.51
C SER A 256 -0.31 10.09 -30.89
N CYS A 257 -1.43 9.39 -31.10
CA CYS A 257 -2.73 9.75 -30.53
C CYS A 257 -2.72 9.62 -29.00
N TYR A 258 -2.35 8.43 -28.43
CA TYR A 258 -2.34 8.22 -26.99
C TYR A 258 -1.33 9.11 -26.26
N LEU A 259 -0.14 9.34 -26.83
CA LEU A 259 0.83 10.26 -26.23
C LEU A 259 0.33 11.72 -26.26
N THR A 260 -0.42 12.12 -27.28
CA THR A 260 -1.07 13.43 -27.30
C THR A 260 -2.13 13.56 -26.20
N LEU A 261 -2.95 12.53 -25.99
CA LEU A 261 -3.93 12.51 -24.90
C LEU A 261 -3.24 12.54 -23.53
N ALA A 262 -2.14 11.81 -23.36
CA ALA A 262 -1.35 11.82 -22.12
C ALA A 262 -0.79 13.22 -21.83
N ILE A 263 -0.19 13.89 -22.82
CA ILE A 263 0.32 15.27 -22.70
C ILE A 263 -0.80 16.23 -22.25
N ASN A 264 -1.99 16.12 -22.86
CA ASN A 264 -3.13 16.99 -22.57
C ASN A 264 -3.76 16.73 -21.19
N SER A 265 -3.57 15.54 -20.62
CA SER A 265 -4.11 15.16 -19.30
C SER A 265 -3.14 15.45 -18.15
N LEU A 266 -1.90 15.82 -18.43
CA LEU A 266 -0.90 16.14 -17.41
C LEU A 266 -1.09 17.56 -16.86
N ILE A 267 -1.05 17.67 -15.53
CA ILE A 267 -0.74 18.92 -14.85
C ILE A 267 0.78 19.11 -14.97
N PRO A 268 1.32 20.34 -15.25
CA PRO A 268 2.66 20.51 -15.77
C PRO A 268 3.79 19.96 -14.87
N ASP A 269 4.20 18.73 -15.14
CA ASP A 269 5.49 18.18 -14.75
C ASP A 269 6.41 18.25 -15.97
N SER A 270 7.36 19.18 -15.95
CA SER A 270 8.22 19.48 -17.11
C SER A 270 9.07 18.28 -17.55
N THR A 271 9.51 17.44 -16.60
CA THR A 271 10.37 16.27 -16.87
C THR A 271 9.59 15.18 -17.60
N LEU A 272 8.39 14.89 -17.12
CA LEU A 272 7.52 13.88 -17.69
C LEU A 272 7.00 14.33 -19.06
N LEU A 273 6.60 15.61 -19.18
CA LEU A 273 6.22 16.21 -20.48
C LEU A 273 7.35 16.13 -21.50
N ALA A 274 8.60 16.38 -21.10
CA ALA A 274 9.75 16.24 -21.99
C ALA A 274 9.90 14.81 -22.54
N THR A 275 9.66 13.81 -21.67
CA THR A 275 9.70 12.39 -22.05
C THR A 275 8.59 12.07 -23.06
N LEU A 276 7.35 12.48 -22.77
CA LEU A 276 6.21 12.24 -23.67
C LEU A 276 6.39 12.88 -25.06
N HIS A 277 6.91 14.11 -25.10
CA HIS A 277 7.25 14.76 -26.38
C HIS A 277 8.34 14.00 -27.13
N LYS A 278 9.36 13.46 -26.45
CA LYS A 278 10.40 12.63 -27.06
C LYS A 278 9.80 11.36 -27.69
N GLU A 279 8.99 10.62 -26.97
CA GLU A 279 8.35 9.38 -27.45
C GLU A 279 7.40 9.66 -28.64
N LYS A 280 6.65 10.76 -28.56
CA LYS A 280 5.82 11.20 -29.67
C LYS A 280 6.65 11.57 -30.90
N ALA A 281 7.83 12.19 -30.72
CA ALA A 281 8.78 12.44 -31.79
C ALA A 281 9.29 11.14 -32.44
N GLU A 282 9.55 10.11 -31.64
CA GLU A 282 9.95 8.77 -32.14
C GLU A 282 8.83 8.14 -32.98
N ALA A 283 7.54 8.27 -32.58
CA ALA A 283 6.43 7.82 -33.42
C ALA A 283 6.39 8.52 -34.81
N TYR A 284 6.60 9.84 -34.83
CA TYR A 284 6.67 10.57 -36.08
C TYR A 284 7.92 10.20 -36.93
N PHE A 285 9.06 9.97 -36.25
CA PHE A 285 10.28 9.51 -36.92
C PHE A 285 10.06 8.15 -37.60
N ASN A 286 9.44 7.19 -36.94
CA ASN A 286 9.13 5.87 -37.49
C ASN A 286 8.21 5.95 -38.72
N LYS A 287 7.34 6.97 -38.77
CA LYS A 287 6.51 7.29 -39.93
C LYS A 287 7.24 8.11 -41.03
N GLN A 288 8.52 8.36 -40.85
CA GLN A 288 9.33 9.23 -41.73
C GLN A 288 8.80 10.68 -41.82
N ASN A 289 7.97 11.10 -40.86
CA ASN A 289 7.49 12.47 -40.73
C ASN A 289 8.49 13.30 -39.93
N TYR A 290 9.64 13.57 -40.54
CA TYR A 290 10.77 14.21 -39.87
C TYR A 290 10.48 15.67 -39.44
N ALA A 291 9.56 16.36 -40.09
CA ALA A 291 9.19 17.72 -39.72
C ALA A 291 8.43 17.76 -38.38
N GLU A 292 7.44 16.87 -38.20
CA GLU A 292 6.70 16.77 -36.92
C GLU A 292 7.59 16.17 -35.81
N ALA A 293 8.44 15.18 -36.16
CA ALA A 293 9.43 14.65 -35.23
C ALA A 293 10.37 15.75 -34.69
N ALA A 294 10.86 16.62 -35.55
CA ALA A 294 11.70 17.75 -35.14
C ALA A 294 10.96 18.69 -34.19
N ARG A 295 9.70 19.03 -34.48
CA ARG A 295 8.88 19.90 -33.62
C ARG A 295 8.69 19.30 -32.22
N GLU A 296 8.39 18.02 -32.15
CA GLU A 296 8.18 17.35 -30.85
C GLU A 296 9.50 17.25 -30.07
N PHE A 297 10.62 16.92 -30.70
CA PHE A 297 11.92 16.99 -30.05
C PHE A 297 12.29 18.41 -29.58
N GLU A 298 11.92 19.46 -30.33
CA GLU A 298 12.11 20.85 -29.90
C GLU A 298 11.27 21.18 -28.64
N GLN A 299 10.03 20.65 -28.51
CA GLN A 299 9.25 20.82 -27.28
C GLN A 299 9.94 20.09 -26.12
N SER A 300 10.42 18.86 -26.33
CA SER A 300 11.20 18.13 -25.34
C SER A 300 12.45 18.92 -24.88
N ALA A 301 13.19 19.50 -25.82
CA ALA A 301 14.38 20.31 -25.52
C ALA A 301 14.07 21.59 -24.73
N LYS A 302 12.92 22.24 -24.95
CA LYS A 302 12.48 23.40 -24.15
C LYS A 302 12.20 23.04 -22.71
N LEU A 303 11.66 21.85 -22.49
CA LEU A 303 11.31 21.34 -21.14
C LEU A 303 12.52 20.75 -20.40
N SER A 304 13.48 20.22 -21.15
CA SER A 304 14.73 19.63 -20.63
C SER A 304 15.96 20.12 -21.42
N PRO A 305 16.38 21.38 -21.21
CA PRO A 305 17.38 22.03 -22.05
C PRO A 305 18.80 21.50 -21.88
N ASP A 306 19.08 20.71 -20.87
CA ASP A 306 20.38 20.12 -20.60
C ASP A 306 20.58 18.70 -21.16
N ASN A 307 19.55 18.14 -21.80
CA ASN A 307 19.64 16.83 -22.45
C ASN A 307 20.30 16.91 -23.81
N ALA A 308 21.61 16.62 -23.87
CA ALA A 308 22.40 16.66 -25.10
C ALA A 308 21.83 15.78 -26.21
N ILE A 309 21.38 14.56 -25.92
CA ILE A 309 20.86 13.60 -26.91
C ILE A 309 19.66 14.18 -27.69
N THR A 310 18.81 14.98 -27.02
CA THR A 310 17.67 15.61 -27.69
C THR A 310 18.11 16.52 -28.83
N TYR A 311 19.16 17.31 -28.63
CA TYR A 311 19.70 18.17 -29.68
C TYR A 311 20.34 17.38 -30.83
N TYR A 312 20.98 16.26 -30.53
CA TYR A 312 21.47 15.35 -31.57
C TYR A 312 20.33 14.83 -32.46
N ASN A 313 19.22 14.37 -31.81
CA ASN A 313 18.04 13.88 -32.52
C ASN A 313 17.41 14.99 -33.40
N ILE A 314 17.25 16.22 -32.85
CA ILE A 314 16.77 17.38 -33.65
C ILE A 314 17.64 17.61 -34.86
N ALA A 315 18.97 17.59 -34.71
CA ALA A 315 19.89 17.78 -35.81
C ALA A 315 19.71 16.71 -36.89
N GLN A 316 19.54 15.46 -36.54
CA GLN A 316 19.28 14.37 -37.48
C GLN A 316 17.95 14.56 -38.22
N MET A 317 16.88 15.04 -37.55
CA MET A 317 15.62 15.35 -38.21
C MET A 317 15.80 16.45 -39.26
N TYR A 318 16.51 17.53 -38.91
CA TYR A 318 16.77 18.61 -39.84
C TYR A 318 17.73 18.22 -40.99
N ALA A 319 18.67 17.29 -40.74
CA ALA A 319 19.47 16.69 -41.82
C ALA A 319 18.58 15.92 -42.81
N ALA A 320 17.62 15.13 -42.32
CA ALA A 320 16.67 14.38 -43.15
C ALA A 320 15.74 15.29 -43.97
N ILE A 321 15.38 16.47 -43.45
CA ILE A 321 14.56 17.48 -44.16
C ILE A 321 15.41 18.32 -45.14
N GLY A 322 16.73 18.33 -44.99
CA GLY A 322 17.65 19.14 -45.78
C GLY A 322 17.89 20.57 -45.25
N ASP A 323 17.42 20.89 -44.04
CA ASP A 323 17.66 22.19 -43.39
C ASP A 323 19.04 22.22 -42.71
N ARG A 324 20.06 22.46 -43.54
CA ARG A 324 21.46 22.51 -43.10
C ARG A 324 21.75 23.55 -42.02
N LYS A 325 21.00 24.65 -42.02
CA LYS A 325 21.18 25.71 -41.01
C LYS A 325 20.77 25.20 -39.62
N LYS A 326 19.59 24.63 -39.53
CA LYS A 326 19.09 24.08 -38.23
C LYS A 326 19.85 22.82 -37.82
N GLU A 327 20.25 21.97 -38.77
CA GLU A 327 21.11 20.81 -38.51
C GLU A 327 22.40 21.26 -37.81
N LYS A 328 23.17 22.18 -38.40
CA LYS A 328 24.44 22.67 -37.83
C LYS A 328 24.22 23.34 -36.46
N ALA A 329 23.16 24.13 -36.30
CA ALA A 329 22.85 24.79 -35.04
C ALA A 329 22.60 23.76 -33.91
N ASN A 330 21.84 22.72 -34.17
CA ASN A 330 21.52 21.70 -33.17
C ASN A 330 22.70 20.77 -32.86
N TYR A 331 23.54 20.42 -33.86
CA TYR A 331 24.79 19.72 -33.58
C TYR A 331 25.76 20.56 -32.73
N THR A 332 25.76 21.88 -32.92
CA THR A 332 26.55 22.78 -32.06
C THR A 332 26.03 22.76 -30.63
N LEU A 333 24.71 22.83 -30.40
CA LEU A 333 24.09 22.71 -29.07
C LEU A 333 24.37 21.35 -28.44
N PHE A 334 24.30 20.27 -29.20
CA PHE A 334 24.69 18.93 -28.73
C PHE A 334 26.12 18.94 -28.16
N LEU A 335 27.09 19.49 -28.91
CA LEU A 335 28.49 19.54 -28.44
C LEU A 335 28.66 20.43 -27.19
N GLN A 336 27.90 21.52 -27.08
CA GLN A 336 27.92 22.38 -25.89
C GLN A 336 27.41 21.69 -24.65
N LYS A 337 26.50 20.70 -24.80
CA LYS A 337 25.91 19.93 -23.73
C LYS A 337 26.54 18.55 -23.55
N ALA A 338 27.56 18.22 -24.31
CA ALA A 338 28.17 16.89 -24.36
C ALA A 338 28.76 16.44 -22.99
N ASP A 339 29.13 17.39 -22.13
CA ASP A 339 29.64 17.10 -20.78
C ASP A 339 28.58 16.42 -19.87
N THR A 340 27.28 16.49 -20.24
CA THR A 340 26.22 15.80 -19.50
C THR A 340 26.11 14.32 -19.87
N LEU A 341 26.80 13.88 -20.92
CA LEU A 341 26.74 12.49 -21.37
C LEU A 341 27.61 11.58 -20.51
N LYS A 342 27.14 10.34 -20.33
CA LYS A 342 27.95 9.29 -19.68
C LYS A 342 29.20 9.02 -20.51
N ASP A 343 30.33 8.74 -19.86
CA ASP A 343 31.59 8.40 -20.51
C ASP A 343 31.55 6.97 -21.08
N THR A 344 30.91 6.81 -22.22
CA THR A 344 30.83 5.54 -22.98
C THR A 344 31.52 5.69 -24.34
N GLU A 345 32.04 4.58 -24.88
CA GLU A 345 32.66 4.60 -26.21
C GLU A 345 31.68 5.05 -27.31
N GLU A 346 30.40 4.68 -27.17
CA GLU A 346 29.34 5.11 -28.10
C GLU A 346 29.18 6.65 -28.11
N ASN A 347 29.13 7.27 -26.91
CA ASN A 347 29.01 8.72 -26.79
C ASN A 347 30.27 9.43 -27.30
N LYS A 348 31.46 8.88 -27.09
CA LYS A 348 32.71 9.42 -27.67
C LYS A 348 32.72 9.39 -29.19
N GLU A 349 32.26 8.28 -29.74
CA GLU A 349 32.16 8.14 -31.21
C GLU A 349 31.12 9.09 -31.81
N MET A 350 29.99 9.26 -31.19
CA MET A 350 28.94 10.21 -31.54
C MET A 350 29.48 11.65 -31.56
N ILE A 351 30.18 12.07 -30.50
CA ILE A 351 30.82 13.38 -30.39
C ILE A 351 31.84 13.58 -31.49
N LYS A 352 32.68 12.58 -31.78
CA LYS A 352 33.69 12.62 -32.84
C LYS A 352 33.04 12.82 -34.21
N LYS A 353 32.02 12.03 -34.53
CA LYS A 353 31.26 12.11 -35.78
C LYS A 353 30.63 13.48 -35.96
N VAL A 354 30.01 14.05 -34.94
CA VAL A 354 29.43 15.39 -35.01
C VAL A 354 30.49 16.48 -35.27
N LYS A 355 31.66 16.39 -34.59
CA LYS A 355 32.78 17.32 -34.84
C LYS A 355 33.28 17.25 -36.29
N GLU A 356 33.30 16.08 -36.87
CA GLU A 356 33.69 15.90 -38.30
C GLU A 356 32.63 16.48 -39.27
N LEU A 357 31.34 16.30 -38.96
CA LEU A 357 30.23 16.86 -39.75
C LEU A 357 30.20 18.39 -39.74
N LEU A 358 30.53 19.02 -38.63
CA LEU A 358 30.57 20.49 -38.52
C LEU A 358 31.77 21.14 -39.18
N ARG A 359 32.83 20.37 -39.50
CA ARG A 359 34.04 20.85 -40.23
C ARG A 359 33.83 20.90 -41.77
N LYS A 360 32.83 20.17 -42.25
CA LYS A 360 32.42 20.16 -43.68
C LYS A 360 31.38 21.27 -43.96
#